data_c36b9ea4b5409dc55ec033c0da597ad1
#
_entry.id   c36b9ea4b5409dc55ec033c0da597ad1
#
_cell.length_a   1.000
_cell.length_b   1.000
_cell.length_c   1.000
_cell.angle_alpha   90.00
_cell.angle_beta   90.00
_cell.angle_gamma   90.00
#
_symmetry.space_group_name_H-M   'P 1'
#
loop_
_entity.id
_entity.type
_entity.pdbx_description
1 polymer ?
#
loop_
_entity_poly.entity_id
_entity_poly.type
_entity_poly.pdbx_seq_one_letter_code
_entity_poly.pdbx_strand_id
1 'polypeptide(L)'
;TSLNPYERIYDAETGEMRRQFTSNGRTIRNVLANSLLPNKSFNKYTQIRDNFQVQWWATSHLMFKGNIAITKQLNRSENYLSPESVNFEGVTDAARKGSYTVSNGTDIDVEGNLTANYNTNLFDKLAVSVGVGSELITTRSESDGYTATGFLNDKLIYPSYALQFKQGSTPSGSLD
;
A
#
# COMPACT_ATOMS: atom_id res chain seq x y z
N THR A 1 -18.80 11.45 13.99
CA THR A 1 -20.14 11.33 14.60
C THR A 1 -20.12 10.12 15.50
N SER A 2 -20.06 10.33 16.82
CA SER A 2 -20.12 9.24 17.79
C SER A 2 -21.58 8.79 17.96
N LEU A 3 -21.78 7.48 17.95
CA LEU A 3 -23.06 6.89 18.38
C LEU A 3 -23.30 7.26 19.84
N ASN A 4 -24.54 7.58 20.17
CA ASN A 4 -24.94 7.74 21.56
C ASN A 4 -24.80 6.38 22.27
N PRO A 5 -24.03 6.24 23.36
CA PRO A 5 -23.80 4.98 24.04
C PRO A 5 -25.09 4.31 24.57
N TYR A 6 -26.20 5.01 24.62
CA TYR A 6 -27.50 4.50 25.05
C TYR A 6 -28.42 4.10 23.89
N GLU A 7 -28.00 4.26 22.62
CA GLU A 7 -28.80 3.82 21.48
C GLU A 7 -28.87 2.30 21.41
N ARG A 8 -30.07 1.77 21.20
CA ARG A 8 -30.26 0.33 20.97
C ARG A 8 -29.75 -0.05 19.57
N ILE A 9 -28.69 -0.80 19.52
CA ILE A 9 -28.05 -1.25 18.28
C ILE A 9 -28.93 -2.25 17.52
N TYR A 10 -29.72 -3.03 18.24
CA TYR A 10 -30.62 -4.03 17.67
C TYR A 10 -32.07 -3.56 17.74
N ASP A 11 -32.83 -3.92 16.74
CA ASP A 11 -34.29 -3.72 16.74
C ASP A 11 -34.92 -4.66 17.78
N ALA A 12 -35.85 -4.14 18.56
CA ALA A 12 -36.47 -4.89 19.66
C ALA A 12 -37.48 -5.94 19.18
N GLU A 13 -38.06 -5.75 17.99
CA GLU A 13 -39.08 -6.63 17.43
C GLU A 13 -38.50 -7.71 16.53
N THR A 14 -37.52 -7.32 15.67
CA THR A 14 -36.95 -8.23 14.70
C THR A 14 -35.65 -8.87 15.19
N GLY A 15 -34.99 -8.31 16.20
CA GLY A 15 -33.66 -8.76 16.66
C GLY A 15 -32.53 -8.45 15.69
N GLU A 16 -32.82 -7.77 14.58
CA GLU A 16 -31.82 -7.41 13.58
C GLU A 16 -31.07 -6.14 13.97
N MET A 17 -29.83 -6.03 13.51
CA MET A 17 -29.02 -4.84 13.72
C MET A 17 -29.60 -3.65 12.93
N ARG A 18 -29.92 -2.58 13.63
CA ARG A 18 -30.42 -1.35 13.00
C ARG A 18 -29.35 -0.75 12.08
N ARG A 19 -29.73 -0.43 10.87
CA ARG A 19 -28.84 0.19 9.86
C ARG A 19 -28.72 1.71 10.04
N GLN A 20 -29.73 2.32 10.68
CA GLN A 20 -29.80 3.76 10.90
C GLN A 20 -30.40 4.06 12.26
N PHE A 21 -30.01 5.20 12.84
CA PHE A 21 -30.57 5.77 14.04
C PHE A 21 -31.10 7.17 13.75
N THR A 22 -32.19 7.55 14.36
CA THR A 22 -32.67 8.92 14.32
C THR A 22 -32.45 9.56 15.69
N SER A 23 -31.58 10.54 15.74
CA SER A 23 -31.29 11.30 16.97
C SER A 23 -31.42 12.80 16.67
N ASN A 24 -32.22 13.50 17.47
CA ASN A 24 -32.49 14.95 17.31
C ASN A 24 -32.89 15.35 15.87
N GLY A 25 -33.76 14.55 15.22
CA GLY A 25 -34.21 14.80 13.85
C GLY A 25 -33.15 14.53 12.76
N ARG A 26 -31.98 13.98 13.10
CA ARG A 26 -30.94 13.62 12.17
C ARG A 26 -30.84 12.10 12.05
N THR A 27 -30.76 11.61 10.83
CA THR A 27 -30.47 10.19 10.55
C THR A 27 -28.97 9.96 10.59
N ILE A 28 -28.53 9.05 11.45
CA ILE A 28 -27.14 8.64 11.62
C ILE A 28 -27.02 7.19 11.15
N ARG A 29 -26.09 6.90 10.26
CA ARG A 29 -25.83 5.54 9.77
C ARG A 29 -25.11 4.72 10.84
N ASN A 30 -25.56 3.49 11.04
CA ASN A 30 -24.89 2.55 11.94
C ASN A 30 -23.73 1.85 11.23
N VAL A 31 -22.53 2.38 11.39
CA VAL A 31 -21.33 1.76 10.78
C VAL A 31 -21.01 0.36 11.30
N LEU A 32 -21.54 -0.02 12.48
CA LEU A 32 -21.38 -1.38 13.02
C LEU A 32 -22.11 -2.42 12.18
N ALA A 33 -23.19 -2.04 11.48
CA ALA A 33 -23.88 -2.95 10.56
C ALA A 33 -22.96 -3.43 9.42
N ASN A 34 -21.96 -2.65 9.06
CA ASN A 34 -20.97 -3.05 8.07
C ASN A 34 -20.04 -4.18 8.56
N SER A 35 -19.93 -4.41 9.86
CA SER A 35 -19.09 -5.51 10.39
C SER A 35 -19.67 -6.89 10.13
N LEU A 36 -20.96 -6.98 9.81
CA LEU A 36 -21.64 -8.21 9.44
C LEU A 36 -21.52 -8.53 7.96
N LEU A 37 -21.01 -7.59 7.16
CA LEU A 37 -20.86 -7.73 5.72
C LEU A 37 -19.47 -8.26 5.36
N PRO A 38 -19.31 -8.93 4.22
CA PRO A 38 -18.03 -9.47 3.75
C PRO A 38 -17.11 -8.37 3.20
N ASN A 39 -17.08 -7.22 3.87
CA ASN A 39 -16.15 -6.15 3.55
C ASN A 39 -14.72 -6.65 3.72
N LYS A 40 -13.86 -6.31 2.76
CA LYS A 40 -12.47 -6.73 2.75
C LYS A 40 -11.56 -5.53 2.56
N SER A 41 -10.59 -5.41 3.41
CA SER A 41 -9.52 -4.41 3.25
C SER A 41 -8.22 -5.04 3.68
N PHE A 42 -7.27 -5.15 2.77
CA PHE A 42 -5.94 -5.63 3.11
C PHE A 42 -4.87 -4.96 2.26
N ASN A 43 -3.69 -4.85 2.86
CA ASN A 43 -2.47 -4.45 2.19
C ASN A 43 -1.45 -5.57 2.37
N LYS A 44 -0.81 -5.93 1.28
CA LYS A 44 0.27 -6.91 1.27
C LYS A 44 1.47 -6.31 0.57
N TYR A 45 2.65 -6.54 1.14
CA TYR A 45 3.89 -6.28 0.42
C TYR A 45 4.81 -7.49 0.50
N THR A 46 5.65 -7.61 -0.52
CA THR A 46 6.74 -8.58 -0.57
C THR A 46 7.99 -7.83 -0.96
N GLN A 47 9.02 -7.90 -0.13
CA GLN A 47 10.30 -7.24 -0.38
C GLN A 47 11.41 -8.28 -0.47
N ILE A 48 12.23 -8.15 -1.49
CA ILE A 48 13.46 -8.92 -1.68
C ILE A 48 14.59 -7.91 -1.72
N ARG A 49 15.63 -8.14 -0.93
CA ARG A 49 16.83 -7.31 -0.92
C ARG A 49 18.04 -8.20 -0.99
N ASP A 50 18.87 -7.93 -2.00
CA ASP A 50 20.18 -8.53 -2.17
C ASP A 50 21.25 -7.48 -1.97
N ASN A 51 22.35 -7.86 -1.33
CA ASN A 51 23.49 -6.99 -1.10
C ASN A 51 24.78 -7.77 -1.42
N PHE A 52 25.52 -7.26 -2.36
CA PHE A 52 26.80 -7.81 -2.77
C PHE A 52 27.92 -6.83 -2.45
N GLN A 53 28.91 -7.28 -1.67
CA GLN A 53 30.04 -6.48 -1.25
C GLN A 53 31.35 -7.16 -1.68
N VAL A 54 32.25 -6.37 -2.25
CA VAL A 54 33.62 -6.78 -2.60
C VAL A 54 34.60 -5.85 -1.91
N GLN A 55 35.64 -6.44 -1.37
CA GLN A 55 36.80 -5.74 -0.84
C GLN A 55 38.05 -6.30 -1.48
N TRP A 56 38.87 -5.44 -2.07
CA TRP A 56 40.08 -5.83 -2.77
C TRP A 56 41.25 -4.96 -2.35
N TRP A 57 42.33 -5.65 -1.91
CA TRP A 57 43.58 -5.03 -1.58
C TRP A 57 44.50 -5.07 -2.81
N ALA A 58 44.65 -3.93 -3.50
CA ALA A 58 45.51 -3.80 -4.66
C ALA A 58 46.99 -3.78 -4.26
N THR A 59 47.27 -3.20 -3.08
CA THR A 59 48.57 -3.20 -2.43
C THR A 59 48.39 -3.25 -0.90
N SER A 60 49.49 -3.35 -0.15
CA SER A 60 49.46 -3.26 1.33
C SER A 60 48.93 -1.92 1.83
N HIS A 61 48.87 -0.90 1.02
CA HIS A 61 48.46 0.47 1.35
C HIS A 61 47.17 0.91 0.68
N LEU A 62 46.74 0.23 -0.39
CA LEU A 62 45.58 0.64 -1.20
C LEU A 62 44.51 -0.45 -1.21
N MET A 63 43.33 -0.06 -0.71
CA MET A 63 42.16 -0.90 -0.62
C MET A 63 41.00 -0.29 -1.42
N PHE A 64 40.31 -1.10 -2.20
CA PHE A 64 39.05 -0.79 -2.83
C PHE A 64 37.93 -1.57 -2.15
N LYS A 65 36.79 -0.89 -1.93
CA LYS A 65 35.56 -1.50 -1.41
C LYS A 65 34.41 -1.07 -2.27
N GLY A 66 33.73 -2.05 -2.85
CA GLY A 66 32.50 -1.86 -3.62
C GLY A 66 31.33 -2.54 -2.95
N ASN A 67 30.16 -1.91 -3.00
CA ASN A 67 28.91 -2.48 -2.55
C ASN A 67 27.81 -2.18 -3.57
N ILE A 68 26.98 -3.17 -3.88
CA ILE A 68 25.76 -3.01 -4.67
C ILE A 68 24.63 -3.65 -3.88
N ALA A 69 23.58 -2.88 -3.62
CA ALA A 69 22.34 -3.36 -3.03
C ALA A 69 21.19 -3.19 -4.03
N ILE A 70 20.39 -4.22 -4.19
CA ILE A 70 19.19 -4.20 -5.03
C ILE A 70 18.02 -4.57 -4.13
N THR A 71 17.02 -3.70 -4.09
CA THR A 71 15.78 -3.93 -3.37
C THR A 71 14.62 -3.92 -4.36
N LYS A 72 13.80 -4.98 -4.36
CA LYS A 72 12.55 -5.03 -5.10
C LYS A 72 11.41 -5.21 -4.13
N GLN A 73 10.43 -4.31 -4.18
CA GLN A 73 9.22 -4.36 -3.37
C GLN A 73 7.99 -4.44 -4.27
N LEU A 74 7.13 -5.39 -3.97
CA LEU A 74 5.83 -5.57 -4.61
C LEU A 74 4.76 -5.23 -3.57
N ASN A 75 3.92 -4.26 -3.90
CA ASN A 75 2.82 -3.80 -3.05
C ASN A 75 1.49 -4.18 -3.69
N ARG A 76 0.53 -4.64 -2.89
CA ARG A 76 -0.83 -4.90 -3.33
C ARG A 76 -1.82 -4.48 -2.25
N SER A 77 -2.75 -3.62 -2.64
CA SER A 77 -3.87 -3.19 -1.81
C SER A 77 -5.18 -3.60 -2.46
N GLU A 78 -6.06 -4.19 -1.69
CA GLU A 78 -7.43 -4.49 -2.12
C GLU A 78 -8.41 -3.99 -1.07
N ASN A 79 -9.46 -3.32 -1.54
CA ASN A 79 -10.55 -2.86 -0.71
C ASN A 79 -11.89 -3.18 -1.39
N TYR A 80 -12.66 -4.06 -0.77
CA TYR A 80 -14.02 -4.37 -1.18
C TYR A 80 -15.02 -3.82 -0.16
N LEU A 81 -16.00 -3.08 -0.63
CA LEU A 81 -17.12 -2.59 0.13
C LEU A 81 -18.40 -3.16 -0.45
N SER A 82 -19.13 -3.91 0.37
CA SER A 82 -20.40 -4.54 0.02
C SER A 82 -21.43 -3.55 -0.52
N PRO A 83 -22.23 -3.90 -1.55
CA PRO A 83 -23.36 -3.10 -1.99
C PRO A 83 -24.43 -2.92 -0.90
N GLU A 84 -24.46 -3.84 0.08
CA GLU A 84 -25.33 -3.80 1.25
C GLU A 84 -24.81 -2.87 2.35
N SER A 85 -23.63 -2.25 2.19
CA SER A 85 -23.09 -1.32 3.17
C SER A 85 -24.01 -0.14 3.42
N VAL A 86 -24.11 0.28 4.67
CA VAL A 86 -24.85 1.49 5.07
C VAL A 86 -24.34 2.76 4.38
N ASN A 87 -23.14 2.70 3.77
CA ASN A 87 -22.60 3.81 2.99
C ASN A 87 -23.39 4.08 1.71
N PHE A 88 -24.10 3.06 1.20
CA PHE A 88 -24.95 3.15 0.01
C PHE A 88 -26.44 3.32 0.33
N GLU A 89 -26.78 3.59 1.59
CA GLU A 89 -28.13 3.88 2.00
C GLU A 89 -28.66 5.14 1.30
N GLY A 90 -29.84 5.03 0.66
CA GLY A 90 -30.41 6.10 -0.15
C GLY A 90 -29.82 6.21 -1.57
N VAL A 91 -28.82 5.42 -1.94
CA VAL A 91 -28.36 5.31 -3.33
C VAL A 91 -29.31 4.39 -4.09
N THR A 92 -30.03 4.93 -5.08
CA THR A 92 -30.99 4.17 -5.91
C THR A 92 -30.35 3.50 -7.12
N ASP A 93 -29.27 4.09 -7.62
CA ASP A 93 -28.54 3.58 -8.79
C ASP A 93 -27.68 2.38 -8.40
N ALA A 94 -28.03 1.19 -8.91
CA ALA A 94 -27.32 -0.05 -8.65
C ALA A 94 -25.84 -0.01 -9.14
N ALA A 95 -25.54 0.74 -10.20
CA ALA A 95 -24.19 0.88 -10.72
C ALA A 95 -23.25 1.62 -9.78
N ARG A 96 -23.79 2.30 -8.77
CA ARG A 96 -23.04 3.05 -7.77
C ARG A 96 -22.95 2.35 -6.41
N LYS A 97 -23.57 1.16 -6.26
CA LYS A 97 -23.55 0.37 -5.04
C LYS A 97 -22.42 -0.63 -5.07
N GLY A 98 -21.76 -0.80 -3.93
CA GLY A 98 -20.59 -1.66 -3.82
C GLY A 98 -19.38 -1.07 -4.54
N SER A 99 -18.20 -1.36 -4.05
CA SER A 99 -16.95 -0.93 -4.70
C SER A 99 -15.85 -1.95 -4.47
N TYR A 100 -15.02 -2.12 -5.48
CA TYR A 100 -13.81 -2.94 -5.41
C TYR A 100 -12.64 -2.11 -5.94
N THR A 101 -11.73 -1.76 -5.05
CA THR A 101 -10.53 -0.99 -5.38
C THR A 101 -9.33 -1.92 -5.30
N VAL A 102 -8.53 -1.93 -6.35
CA VAL A 102 -7.22 -2.60 -6.40
C VAL A 102 -6.16 -1.57 -6.73
N SER A 103 -5.03 -1.68 -6.07
CA SER A 103 -3.81 -0.96 -6.39
C SER A 103 -2.64 -1.90 -6.25
N ASN A 104 -1.81 -1.98 -7.28
CA ASN A 104 -0.54 -2.69 -7.28
C ASN A 104 0.59 -1.68 -7.44
N GLY A 105 1.72 -1.94 -6.81
CA GLY A 105 2.94 -1.15 -6.94
C GLY A 105 4.14 -2.06 -7.04
N THR A 106 5.13 -1.64 -7.82
CA THR A 106 6.44 -2.27 -7.90
C THR A 106 7.49 -1.18 -7.74
N ASP A 107 8.30 -1.30 -6.71
CA ASP A 107 9.41 -0.40 -6.45
C ASP A 107 10.71 -1.17 -6.61
N ILE A 108 11.68 -0.61 -7.32
CA ILE A 108 13.01 -1.17 -7.52
C ILE A 108 14.02 -0.09 -7.17
N ASP A 109 14.83 -0.35 -6.14
CA ASP A 109 15.92 0.51 -5.71
C ASP A 109 17.25 -0.20 -5.98
N VAL A 110 18.16 0.51 -6.63
CA VAL A 110 19.54 0.08 -6.85
C VAL A 110 20.46 1.11 -6.23
N GLU A 111 21.23 0.67 -5.25
CA GLU A 111 22.24 1.47 -4.56
C GLU A 111 23.62 0.88 -4.84
N GLY A 112 24.53 1.68 -5.33
CA GLY A 112 25.91 1.30 -5.58
C GLY A 112 26.85 2.27 -4.93
N ASN A 113 27.91 1.78 -4.26
CA ASN A 113 28.99 2.63 -3.79
C ASN A 113 30.35 1.98 -4.04
N LEU A 114 31.32 2.82 -4.33
CA LEU A 114 32.71 2.45 -4.51
C LEU A 114 33.58 3.39 -3.69
N THR A 115 34.47 2.84 -2.89
CA THR A 115 35.45 3.61 -2.13
C THR A 115 36.85 3.09 -2.39
N ALA A 116 37.81 4.01 -2.43
CA ALA A 116 39.24 3.70 -2.47
C ALA A 116 39.89 4.37 -1.26
N ASN A 117 40.65 3.60 -0.49
CA ASN A 117 41.35 4.06 0.71
C ASN A 117 42.83 3.76 0.58
N TYR A 118 43.65 4.78 0.75
CA TYR A 118 45.11 4.67 0.77
C TYR A 118 45.61 5.02 2.17
N ASN A 119 46.36 4.12 2.79
CA ASN A 119 46.93 4.30 4.14
C ASN A 119 48.43 4.04 4.08
N THR A 120 49.21 4.95 4.60
CA THR A 120 50.64 4.81 4.66
C THR A 120 51.22 5.52 5.86
N ASN A 121 52.40 5.09 6.31
CA ASN A 121 53.20 5.78 7.33
C ASN A 121 54.39 6.46 6.64
N LEU A 122 54.44 7.77 6.78
CA LEU A 122 55.57 8.58 6.32
C LEU A 122 56.62 8.71 7.41
N PHE A 123 57.86 8.34 7.15
CA PHE A 123 59.00 8.45 8.07
C PHE A 123 58.79 7.77 9.44
N ASP A 124 57.96 6.72 9.50
CA ASP A 124 57.54 6.00 10.71
C ASP A 124 56.95 6.88 11.82
N LYS A 125 56.65 8.12 11.56
CA LYS A 125 56.15 9.12 12.53
C LYS A 125 54.81 9.73 12.16
N LEU A 126 54.41 9.69 10.89
CA LEU A 126 53.22 10.31 10.42
C LEU A 126 52.35 9.29 9.67
N ALA A 127 51.18 8.94 10.25
CA ALA A 127 50.17 8.13 9.57
C ALA A 127 49.33 9.04 8.64
N VAL A 128 49.26 8.69 7.36
CA VAL A 128 48.46 9.40 6.37
C VAL A 128 47.39 8.45 5.83
N SER A 129 46.12 8.90 5.90
CA SER A 129 44.99 8.19 5.35
C SER A 129 44.24 9.10 4.37
N VAL A 130 44.03 8.63 3.17
CA VAL A 130 43.26 9.33 2.13
C VAL A 130 42.18 8.40 1.61
N GLY A 131 40.94 8.86 1.59
CA GLY A 131 39.81 8.14 1.05
C GLY A 131 39.06 8.93 -0.01
N VAL A 132 38.62 8.27 -1.07
CA VAL A 132 37.74 8.81 -2.07
C VAL A 132 36.60 7.83 -2.30
N GLY A 133 35.39 8.33 -2.51
CA GLY A 133 34.22 7.49 -2.74
C GLY A 133 33.26 8.08 -3.76
N SER A 134 32.46 7.21 -4.34
CA SER A 134 31.37 7.52 -5.26
C SER A 134 30.15 6.69 -4.87
N GLU A 135 28.98 7.29 -5.01
CA GLU A 135 27.69 6.64 -4.75
C GLU A 135 26.76 6.87 -5.94
N LEU A 136 25.98 5.86 -6.25
CA LEU A 136 24.92 5.88 -7.26
C LEU A 136 23.66 5.31 -6.63
N ILE A 137 22.55 6.05 -6.74
CA ILE A 137 21.23 5.62 -6.30
C ILE A 137 20.28 5.77 -7.48
N THR A 138 19.53 4.72 -7.77
CA THR A 138 18.49 4.74 -8.79
C THR A 138 17.24 4.10 -8.21
N THR A 139 16.12 4.81 -8.28
CA THR A 139 14.80 4.33 -7.88
C THR A 139 13.89 4.32 -9.10
N ARG A 140 13.16 3.24 -9.27
CA ARG A 140 12.10 3.10 -10.27
C ARG A 140 10.83 2.64 -9.57
N SER A 141 9.72 3.36 -9.79
CA SER A 141 8.41 3.04 -9.23
C SER A 141 7.39 2.89 -10.34
N GLU A 142 6.62 1.81 -10.28
CA GLU A 142 5.49 1.55 -11.17
C GLU A 142 4.26 1.32 -10.32
N SER A 143 3.13 1.91 -10.69
CA SER A 143 1.86 1.65 -10.03
C SER A 143 0.73 1.55 -11.03
N ASP A 144 -0.20 0.65 -10.76
CA ASP A 144 -1.45 0.48 -11.48
C ASP A 144 -2.61 0.29 -10.51
N GLY A 145 -3.79 0.68 -10.93
CA GLY A 145 -4.97 0.52 -10.09
C GLY A 145 -6.26 0.93 -10.76
N TYR A 146 -7.34 0.51 -10.15
CA TYR A 146 -8.69 0.90 -10.57
C TYR A 146 -9.70 0.71 -9.44
N THR A 147 -10.87 1.31 -9.62
CA THR A 147 -12.04 1.09 -8.77
C THR A 147 -13.22 0.68 -9.64
N ALA A 148 -13.72 -0.53 -9.41
CA ALA A 148 -14.94 -1.05 -10.02
C ALA A 148 -16.12 -0.84 -9.07
N THR A 149 -17.29 -0.53 -9.58
CA THR A 149 -18.53 -0.29 -8.82
C THR A 149 -19.73 -0.99 -9.46
N GLY A 150 -20.82 -1.09 -8.69
CA GLY A 150 -22.04 -1.72 -9.18
C GLY A 150 -22.01 -3.23 -9.02
N PHE A 151 -21.82 -3.70 -7.78
CA PHE A 151 -21.96 -5.12 -7.45
C PHE A 151 -23.41 -5.42 -7.08
N LEU A 152 -23.99 -6.46 -7.68
CA LEU A 152 -25.39 -6.81 -7.45
C LEU A 152 -25.60 -7.56 -6.14
N ASN A 153 -24.58 -8.29 -5.68
CA ASN A 153 -24.61 -9.03 -4.42
C ASN A 153 -23.19 -9.35 -3.92
N ASP A 154 -23.09 -9.78 -2.67
CA ASP A 154 -21.85 -10.11 -1.99
C ASP A 154 -21.21 -11.47 -2.39
N LYS A 155 -21.87 -12.25 -3.26
CA LYS A 155 -21.32 -13.54 -3.71
C LYS A 155 -20.42 -13.38 -4.94
N LEU A 156 -20.55 -12.26 -5.64
CA LEU A 156 -19.84 -11.97 -6.90
C LEU A 156 -18.89 -10.79 -6.71
N ILE A 157 -17.85 -11.01 -5.90
CA ILE A 157 -16.89 -9.96 -5.47
C ILE A 157 -15.73 -9.73 -6.46
N TYR A 158 -15.69 -10.41 -7.60
CA TYR A 158 -14.64 -10.17 -8.59
C TYR A 158 -14.96 -8.97 -9.47
N PRO A 159 -13.95 -8.17 -9.86
CA PRO A 159 -14.14 -6.98 -10.68
C PRO A 159 -14.88 -7.21 -12.00
N SER A 160 -14.79 -8.44 -12.55
CA SER A 160 -15.51 -8.83 -13.77
C SER A 160 -17.03 -8.84 -13.64
N TYR A 161 -17.56 -8.82 -12.42
CA TYR A 161 -18.99 -8.76 -12.15
C TYR A 161 -19.48 -7.36 -11.80
N ALA A 162 -18.59 -6.36 -11.81
CA ALA A 162 -18.95 -4.98 -11.62
C ALA A 162 -19.66 -4.43 -12.87
N LEU A 163 -20.64 -3.57 -12.67
CA LEU A 163 -21.38 -2.94 -13.79
C LEU A 163 -20.54 -1.88 -14.50
N GLN A 164 -19.63 -1.22 -13.79
CA GLN A 164 -18.79 -0.16 -14.35
C GLN A 164 -17.52 0.09 -13.54
N PHE A 165 -16.57 0.80 -14.13
CA PHE A 165 -15.50 1.43 -13.40
C PHE A 165 -15.94 2.79 -12.86
N LYS A 166 -15.48 3.16 -11.67
CA LYS A 166 -15.74 4.48 -11.10
C LYS A 166 -15.12 5.54 -12.01
N GLN A 167 -15.88 6.59 -12.32
CA GLN A 167 -15.39 7.71 -13.10
C GLN A 167 -14.09 8.28 -12.49
N GLY A 168 -13.08 8.49 -13.30
CA GLY A 168 -11.76 8.94 -12.86
C GLY A 168 -10.91 7.89 -12.13
N SER A 169 -11.40 6.64 -12.04
CA SER A 169 -10.68 5.48 -11.46
C SER A 169 -10.81 4.26 -12.36
N THR A 170 -10.78 4.46 -13.67
CA THR A 170 -10.60 3.41 -14.66
C THR A 170 -9.21 2.79 -14.52
N PRO A 171 -8.95 1.60 -15.07
CA PRO A 171 -7.62 1.03 -15.08
C PRO A 171 -6.59 2.05 -15.56
N SER A 172 -5.60 2.34 -14.72
CA SER A 172 -4.55 3.32 -14.97
C SER A 172 -3.25 2.83 -14.35
N GLY A 173 -2.13 3.33 -14.86
CA GLY A 173 -0.80 3.03 -14.35
C GLY A 173 0.11 4.25 -14.48
N SER A 174 1.18 4.27 -13.69
CA SER A 174 2.28 5.22 -13.78
C SER A 174 3.61 4.50 -13.70
N LEU A 175 4.60 5.09 -14.35
CA LEU A 175 5.98 4.64 -14.37
C LEU A 175 6.86 5.87 -14.13
N ASP A 176 7.68 5.85 -13.06
CA ASP A 176 8.65 6.88 -12.68
C ASP A 176 10.06 6.28 -12.56
#